data_cc45d89fd8b161d6c86e227e0054b73b
#
_entry.id   cc45d89fd8b161d6c86e227e0054b73b
#
_cell.length_a   1.000
_cell.length_b   1.000
_cell.length_c   1.000
_cell.angle_alpha   90.00
_cell.angle_beta   90.00
_cell.angle_gamma   90.00
#
_symmetry.space_group_name_H-M   'P 1'
#
loop_
_entity.id
_entity.type
_entity.pdbx_description
1 polymer ?
#
loop_
_entity_poly.entity_id
_entity_poly.type
_entity_poly.pdbx_seq_one_letter_code
_entity_poly.pdbx_strand_id
1 'polypeptide(L)'
;HLKHYAMTKPADGYVWCGTTEEEAGFDESKTTASRDAIIDSTVLMLPSLADADLALQTACLRPVTPDNVLMLGAMPGIDGLYIATGGGRQGIMMGPGMGKITADLVSGVDPGVDLATYDPGRFTT
;
A
#
# COMPACT_ATOMS: atom_id res chain seq x y z
N HIS A 1 13.82 -3.81 -11.33
CA HIS A 1 13.23 -3.60 -10.00
C HIS A 1 12.60 -4.91 -9.55
N LEU A 2 13.17 -5.55 -8.52
CA LEU A 2 12.54 -6.70 -7.88
C LEU A 2 11.25 -6.21 -7.19
N LYS A 3 10.10 -6.59 -7.75
CA LYS A 3 8.78 -6.28 -7.17
C LYS A 3 8.43 -7.25 -6.03
N HIS A 4 9.28 -8.23 -5.76
CA HIS A 4 9.03 -9.32 -4.84
C HIS A 4 9.90 -9.22 -3.59
N TYR A 5 9.43 -9.79 -2.51
CA TYR A 5 10.14 -9.88 -1.24
C TYR A 5 9.93 -11.26 -0.61
N ALA A 6 10.86 -11.66 0.22
CA ALA A 6 10.71 -12.73 1.17
C ALA A 6 11.24 -12.25 2.53
N MET A 7 10.46 -12.41 3.57
CA MET A 7 10.87 -12.02 4.92
C MET A 7 10.41 -13.04 5.96
N THR A 8 11.25 -13.29 6.94
CA THR A 8 10.91 -14.13 8.08
C THR A 8 10.12 -13.32 9.10
N LYS A 9 9.16 -13.97 9.75
CA LYS A 9 8.44 -13.43 10.89
C LYS A 9 8.71 -14.35 12.08
N PRO A 10 9.66 -14.00 12.95
CA PRO A 10 10.17 -14.90 14.00
C PRO A 10 9.08 -15.44 14.93
N ALA A 11 8.01 -14.70 15.12
CA ALA A 11 6.94 -15.06 16.05
C ALA A 11 6.11 -16.27 15.61
N ASP A 12 6.00 -16.53 14.31
CA ASP A 12 5.15 -17.60 13.77
C ASP A 12 5.92 -18.66 12.96
N GLY A 13 7.21 -18.44 12.72
CA GLY A 13 8.07 -19.37 11.98
C GLY A 13 7.80 -19.42 10.47
N TYR A 14 6.94 -18.53 9.93
CA TYR A 14 6.66 -18.48 8.51
C TYR A 14 7.63 -17.56 7.76
N VAL A 15 7.79 -17.87 6.46
CA VAL A 15 8.37 -16.92 5.50
C VAL A 15 7.23 -16.28 4.71
N TRP A 16 7.12 -14.98 4.83
CA TRP A 16 6.15 -14.17 4.09
C TRP A 16 6.75 -13.73 2.76
N CYS A 17 6.08 -14.09 1.67
CA CYS A 17 6.52 -13.79 0.32
C CYS A 17 5.46 -12.96 -0.40
N GLY A 18 5.88 -12.08 -1.26
CA GLY A 18 5.01 -11.23 -2.06
C GLY A 18 5.80 -10.49 -3.13
N THR A 19 5.15 -9.80 -4.00
CA THR A 19 3.72 -9.55 -4.14
C THR A 19 3.39 -9.44 -5.61
N THR A 20 2.15 -9.68 -5.98
CA THR A 20 1.59 -9.25 -7.25
C THR A 20 0.79 -7.94 -7.06
N GLU A 21 0.51 -7.26 -8.16
CA GLU A 21 -0.39 -6.10 -8.22
C GLU A 21 -1.27 -6.28 -9.44
N GLU A 22 -2.56 -6.26 -9.22
CA GLU A 22 -3.58 -6.52 -10.22
C GLU A 22 -4.64 -5.43 -10.17
N GLU A 23 -5.08 -4.94 -11.32
CA GLU A 23 -6.19 -4.00 -11.41
C GLU A 23 -7.52 -4.75 -11.38
N ALA A 24 -7.88 -5.24 -10.20
CA ALA A 24 -9.05 -6.07 -9.97
C ALA A 24 -10.26 -5.31 -9.38
N GLY A 25 -10.18 -3.98 -9.29
CA GLY A 25 -11.22 -3.18 -8.62
C GLY A 25 -11.35 -3.55 -7.15
N PHE A 26 -12.52 -4.01 -6.73
CA PHE A 26 -12.79 -4.46 -5.36
C PHE A 26 -12.79 -5.99 -5.20
N ASP A 27 -12.30 -6.73 -6.19
CA ASP A 27 -12.19 -8.19 -6.12
C ASP A 27 -10.95 -8.59 -5.30
N GLU A 28 -11.15 -9.20 -4.15
CA GLU A 28 -10.12 -9.75 -3.27
C GLU A 28 -9.91 -11.26 -3.47
N SER A 29 -10.40 -11.81 -4.57
CA SER A 29 -10.23 -13.24 -4.85
C SER A 29 -8.76 -13.61 -5.02
N LYS A 30 -8.40 -14.78 -4.49
CA LYS A 30 -7.05 -15.32 -4.59
C LYS A 30 -6.93 -16.14 -5.85
N THR A 31 -6.06 -15.74 -6.78
CA THR A 31 -5.87 -16.45 -8.04
C THR A 31 -4.71 -17.42 -7.97
N THR A 32 -4.82 -18.53 -8.71
CA THR A 32 -3.72 -19.50 -8.86
C THR A 32 -2.53 -18.84 -9.56
N ALA A 33 -2.80 -17.97 -10.53
CA ALA A 33 -1.76 -17.28 -11.30
C ALA A 33 -0.88 -16.38 -10.42
N SER A 34 -1.48 -15.56 -9.55
CA SER A 34 -0.71 -14.71 -8.62
C SER A 34 0.05 -15.54 -7.58
N ARG A 35 -0.54 -16.63 -7.09
CA ARG A 35 0.15 -17.57 -6.21
C ARG A 35 1.41 -18.12 -6.86
N ASP A 36 1.28 -18.69 -8.06
CA ASP A 36 2.37 -19.35 -8.76
C ASP A 36 3.48 -18.33 -9.11
N ALA A 37 3.13 -17.13 -9.55
CA ALA A 37 4.10 -16.07 -9.81
C ALA A 37 4.90 -15.65 -8.55
N ILE A 38 4.27 -15.62 -7.38
CA ILE A 38 4.96 -15.34 -6.12
C ILE A 38 5.87 -16.50 -5.73
N ILE A 39 5.41 -17.75 -5.87
CA ILE A 39 6.22 -18.95 -5.58
C ILE A 39 7.45 -18.98 -6.47
N ASP A 40 7.29 -18.84 -7.78
CA ASP A 40 8.39 -18.85 -8.74
C ASP A 40 9.44 -17.78 -8.42
N SER A 41 8.99 -16.56 -8.13
CA SER A 41 9.86 -15.45 -7.75
C SER A 41 10.58 -15.71 -6.42
N THR A 42 9.89 -16.33 -5.47
CA THR A 42 10.44 -16.67 -4.16
C THR A 42 11.52 -17.75 -4.29
N VAL A 43 11.26 -18.81 -5.03
CA VAL A 43 12.23 -19.89 -5.27
C VAL A 43 13.46 -19.39 -6.02
N LEU A 44 13.25 -18.45 -6.97
CA LEU A 44 14.37 -17.81 -7.67
C LEU A 44 15.27 -17.01 -6.72
N MET A 45 14.69 -16.31 -5.73
CA MET A 45 15.44 -15.53 -4.73
C MET A 45 16.05 -16.42 -3.64
N LEU A 46 15.31 -17.43 -3.20
CA LEU A 46 15.63 -18.32 -2.10
C LEU A 46 15.37 -19.79 -2.49
N PRO A 47 16.30 -20.44 -3.23
CA PRO A 47 16.12 -21.82 -3.69
C PRO A 47 15.84 -22.82 -2.57
N SER A 48 16.26 -22.54 -1.34
CA SER A 48 16.00 -23.36 -0.17
C SER A 48 14.52 -23.50 0.20
N LEU A 49 13.64 -22.68 -0.38
CA LEU A 49 12.19 -22.74 -0.18
C LEU A 49 11.46 -23.55 -1.25
N ALA A 50 12.19 -24.20 -2.18
CA ALA A 50 11.55 -24.94 -3.27
C ALA A 50 10.62 -26.08 -2.78
N ASP A 51 10.98 -26.71 -1.67
CA ASP A 51 10.23 -27.81 -1.06
C ASP A 51 9.36 -27.36 0.13
N ALA A 52 9.20 -26.06 0.33
CA ALA A 52 8.40 -25.54 1.43
C ALA A 52 6.90 -25.64 1.14
N ASP A 53 6.13 -25.98 2.17
CA ASP A 53 4.67 -26.00 2.08
C ASP A 53 4.07 -24.59 2.04
N LEU A 54 3.06 -24.39 1.19
CA LEU A 54 2.25 -23.18 1.19
C LEU A 54 1.24 -23.23 2.34
N ALA A 55 1.50 -22.49 3.40
CA ALA A 55 0.63 -22.44 4.57
C ALA A 55 -0.62 -21.57 4.34
N LEU A 56 -0.48 -20.42 3.65
CA LEU A 56 -1.56 -19.47 3.45
C LEU A 56 -1.31 -18.61 2.22
N GLN A 57 -2.38 -18.31 1.49
CA GLN A 57 -2.40 -17.25 0.47
C GLN A 57 -3.34 -16.14 0.92
N THR A 58 -2.90 -14.89 0.80
CA THR A 58 -3.72 -13.70 1.12
C THR A 58 -3.82 -12.79 -0.09
N ALA A 59 -4.93 -12.07 -0.19
CA ALA A 59 -5.12 -10.95 -1.09
C ALA A 59 -5.71 -9.79 -0.28
N CYS A 60 -5.44 -8.56 -0.67
CA CYS A 60 -6.01 -7.38 -0.05
C CYS A 60 -6.01 -6.21 -1.02
N LEU A 61 -6.93 -5.29 -0.83
CA LEU A 61 -7.01 -4.06 -1.60
C LEU A 61 -5.96 -3.05 -1.13
N ARG A 62 -5.37 -2.34 -2.08
CA ARG A 62 -4.51 -1.19 -1.81
C ARG A 62 -5.27 0.09 -2.12
N PRO A 63 -5.25 1.09 -1.25
CA PRO A 63 -5.85 2.39 -1.55
C PRO A 63 -4.99 3.10 -2.61
N VAL A 64 -5.54 3.26 -3.79
CA VAL A 64 -4.92 4.02 -4.89
C VAL A 64 -5.87 5.11 -5.37
N THR A 65 -5.32 6.19 -5.87
CA THR A 65 -6.04 7.27 -6.54
C THR A 65 -5.96 7.08 -8.06
N PRO A 66 -6.85 7.69 -8.85
CA PRO A 66 -6.81 7.56 -10.31
C PRO A 66 -5.50 8.00 -10.96
N ASP A 67 -4.79 8.94 -10.32
CA ASP A 67 -3.48 9.46 -10.78
C ASP A 67 -2.27 8.79 -10.11
N ASN A 68 -2.51 7.79 -9.26
CA ASN A 68 -1.48 7.12 -8.45
C ASN A 68 -0.64 8.05 -7.54
N VAL A 69 -1.16 9.25 -7.26
CA VAL A 69 -0.56 10.20 -6.32
C VAL A 69 -1.39 10.19 -5.04
N LEU A 70 -0.74 10.07 -3.89
CA LEU A 70 -1.49 10.07 -2.61
C LEU A 70 -2.38 11.33 -2.47
N MET A 71 -3.44 11.20 -1.70
CA MET A 71 -4.38 12.28 -1.41
C MET A 71 -4.24 12.68 0.06
N LEU A 72 -3.97 13.96 0.32
CA LEU A 72 -3.66 14.45 1.65
C LEU A 72 -4.09 15.91 1.79
N GLY A 73 -5.05 16.19 2.67
CA GLY A 73 -5.52 17.55 2.88
C GLY A 73 -6.96 17.63 3.38
N ALA A 74 -7.46 18.87 3.44
CA ALA A 74 -8.86 19.15 3.76
C ALA A 74 -9.77 18.73 2.61
N MET A 75 -10.92 18.15 2.92
CA MET A 75 -11.90 17.75 1.91
C MET A 75 -12.69 18.96 1.44
N PRO A 76 -12.71 19.29 0.13
CA PRO A 76 -13.46 20.42 -0.38
C PRO A 76 -14.96 20.33 -0.05
N GLY A 77 -15.53 21.43 0.41
CA GLY A 77 -16.97 21.55 0.69
C GLY A 77 -17.44 20.86 1.98
N ILE A 78 -16.54 20.32 2.79
CA ILE A 78 -16.88 19.69 4.08
C ILE A 78 -15.94 20.21 5.16
N ASP A 79 -16.45 21.11 6.00
CA ASP A 79 -15.65 21.69 7.07
C ASP A 79 -15.23 20.64 8.11
N GLY A 80 -13.96 20.68 8.50
CA GLY A 80 -13.40 19.79 9.52
C GLY A 80 -13.10 18.37 9.06
N LEU A 81 -13.35 18.02 7.79
CA LEU A 81 -12.99 16.71 7.23
C LEU A 81 -11.62 16.79 6.55
N TYR A 82 -10.73 15.91 6.95
CA TYR A 82 -9.42 15.73 6.34
C TYR A 82 -9.26 14.31 5.82
N ILE A 83 -8.52 14.15 4.74
CA ILE A 83 -8.26 12.85 4.13
C ILE A 83 -6.75 12.60 4.02
N ALA A 84 -6.33 11.37 4.27
CA ALA A 84 -4.97 10.88 4.05
C ALA A 84 -5.05 9.45 3.51
N THR A 85 -4.88 9.29 2.20
CA THR A 85 -5.05 8.00 1.52
C THR A 85 -4.24 7.92 0.21
N GLY A 86 -4.40 6.84 -0.53
CA GLY A 86 -3.78 6.69 -1.86
C GLY A 86 -2.31 6.28 -1.83
N GLY A 87 -1.79 5.84 -0.68
CA GLY A 87 -0.37 5.46 -0.53
C GLY A 87 0.04 4.17 -1.26
N GLY A 88 -0.91 3.41 -1.82
CA GLY A 88 -0.64 2.21 -2.60
C GLY A 88 0.34 1.26 -1.90
N ARG A 89 1.44 0.91 -2.58
CA ARG A 89 2.52 0.07 -2.01
C ARG A 89 3.32 0.74 -0.91
N GLN A 90 3.37 2.06 -0.92
CA GLN A 90 4.22 2.85 -0.02
C GLN A 90 3.47 3.33 1.23
N GLY A 91 2.18 3.01 1.36
CA GLY A 91 1.31 3.52 2.41
C GLY A 91 1.85 3.31 3.82
N ILE A 92 2.40 2.13 4.13
CA ILE A 92 2.99 1.85 5.45
C ILE A 92 4.23 2.73 5.70
N MET A 93 5.10 2.85 4.71
CA MET A 93 6.32 3.66 4.81
C MET A 93 6.01 5.16 4.91
N MET A 94 5.01 5.63 4.17
CA MET A 94 4.61 7.04 4.14
C MET A 94 3.65 7.41 5.29
N GLY A 95 3.02 6.41 5.93
CA GLY A 95 2.01 6.61 6.97
C GLY A 95 2.41 7.55 8.10
N PRO A 96 3.61 7.45 8.68
CA PRO A 96 4.04 8.39 9.73
C PRO A 96 4.11 9.85 9.25
N GLY A 97 4.63 10.09 8.04
CA GLY A 97 4.67 11.42 7.43
C GLY A 97 3.28 11.96 7.11
N MET A 98 2.42 11.13 6.51
CA MET A 98 1.03 11.48 6.23
C MET A 98 0.28 11.82 7.53
N GLY A 99 0.46 11.01 8.57
CA GLY A 99 -0.17 11.25 9.88
C GLY A 99 0.29 12.55 10.53
N LYS A 100 1.60 12.86 10.47
CA LYS A 100 2.14 14.12 11.00
C LYS A 100 1.52 15.33 10.27
N ILE A 101 1.55 15.32 8.93
CA ILE A 101 1.00 16.40 8.10
C ILE A 101 -0.50 16.59 8.38
N THR A 102 -1.26 15.49 8.46
CA THR A 102 -2.69 15.56 8.76
C THR A 102 -2.93 16.17 10.14
N ALA A 103 -2.14 15.78 11.14
CA ALA A 103 -2.24 16.34 12.50
C ALA A 103 -1.95 17.85 12.52
N ASP A 104 -0.94 18.30 11.78
CA ASP A 104 -0.61 19.71 11.65
C ASP A 104 -1.78 20.49 11.02
N LEU A 105 -2.33 19.99 9.90
CA LEU A 105 -3.47 20.61 9.21
C LEU A 105 -4.70 20.72 10.11
N VAL A 106 -5.06 19.64 10.83
CA VAL A 106 -6.19 19.62 11.75
C VAL A 106 -5.98 20.63 12.91
N SER A 107 -4.74 20.84 13.32
CA SER A 107 -4.37 21.76 14.39
C SER A 107 -4.15 23.19 13.91
N GLY A 108 -4.28 23.48 12.62
CA GLY A 108 -4.01 24.79 12.03
C GLY A 108 -2.53 25.16 12.03
N VAL A 109 -1.65 24.18 12.07
CA VAL A 109 -0.19 24.35 12.02
C VAL A 109 0.27 24.16 10.56
N ASP A 110 1.16 25.03 10.09
CA ASP A 110 1.80 24.84 8.78
C ASP A 110 2.67 23.58 8.79
N PRO A 111 2.39 22.60 7.94
CA PRO A 111 3.18 21.36 7.88
C PRO A 111 4.58 21.55 7.28
N GLY A 112 4.91 22.72 6.74
CA GLY A 112 6.21 23.04 6.17
C GLY A 112 6.53 22.33 4.86
N VAL A 113 5.51 21.79 4.17
CA VAL A 113 5.62 21.10 2.87
C VAL A 113 4.54 21.60 1.91
N ASP A 114 4.88 21.67 0.63
CA ASP A 114 3.90 21.99 -0.40
C ASP A 114 2.97 20.78 -0.63
N LEU A 115 1.67 20.98 -0.43
CA LEU A 115 0.64 19.97 -0.57
C LEU A 115 -0.20 20.11 -1.85
N ALA A 116 0.10 21.07 -2.73
CA ALA A 116 -0.72 21.34 -3.91
C ALA A 116 -0.93 20.08 -4.79
N THR A 117 0.12 19.27 -4.95
CA THR A 117 0.04 18.00 -5.71
C THR A 117 -0.85 16.96 -5.04
N TYR A 118 -1.01 17.03 -3.73
CA TYR A 118 -1.73 16.04 -2.92
C TYR A 118 -3.16 16.47 -2.57
N ASP A 119 -3.55 17.69 -2.96
CA ASP A 119 -4.86 18.27 -2.63
C ASP A 119 -6.01 17.38 -3.09
N PRO A 120 -6.95 16.99 -2.20
CA PRO A 120 -8.17 16.28 -2.59
C PRO A 120 -9.01 17.00 -3.63
N GLY A 121 -8.96 18.34 -3.65
CA GLY A 121 -9.67 19.19 -4.60
C GLY A 121 -9.31 18.97 -6.06
N ARG A 122 -8.16 18.33 -6.35
CA ARG A 122 -7.74 18.06 -7.74
C ARG A 122 -8.67 17.10 -8.49
N PHE A 123 -9.57 16.41 -7.79
CA PHE A 123 -10.59 15.52 -8.38
C PHE A 123 -11.99 16.13 -8.39
N THR A 124 -12.18 17.32 -7.81
CA THR A 124 -13.46 18.02 -7.85
C THR A 124 -13.49 18.95 -9.06
N THR A 125 -14.24 18.59 -10.08
CA THR A 125 -14.60 19.45 -11.23
C THR A 125 -15.97 20.03 -11.01
#